data_20889b9d4346f5decbf375ba8a97004e
#
_entry.id   20889b9d4346f5decbf375ba8a97004e
#
_cell.length_a   1.000
_cell.length_b   1.000
_cell.length_c   1.000
_cell.angle_alpha   90.00
_cell.angle_beta   90.00
_cell.angle_gamma   90.00
#
_symmetry.space_group_name_H-M   'P 1'
#
loop_
_entity.id
_entity.type
_entity.pdbx_description
1 polymer ?
#
loop_
_entity_poly.entity_id
_entity_poly.type
_entity_poly.pdbx_seq_one_letter_code
_entity_poly.pdbx_strand_id
1 'polypeptide(L)'
;MRHRLRAAPQIAVLIGGLHPQIKKKVRSALERILSNPLCGKALKDELDGLRSFPVGRFRIVYRIAAGRVVELVAIGSRERIYEETYRLITKKPTLPGP
;
A
#
# COMPACT_ATOMS: atom_id res chain seq x y z
N MET A 1 6.99 15.47 12.63
CA MET A 1 6.26 14.42 13.32
C MET A 1 5.87 13.36 12.34
N ARG A 2 6.02 12.10 12.73
CA ARG A 2 5.74 11.08 11.75
C ARG A 2 4.25 10.70 11.76
N HIS A 3 3.82 10.19 10.63
CA HIS A 3 2.46 9.72 10.47
C HIS A 3 2.30 8.36 11.15
N ARG A 4 1.05 7.98 11.38
CA ARG A 4 0.73 6.67 11.90
C ARG A 4 0.34 5.74 10.77
N LEU A 5 0.63 4.47 10.94
CA LEU A 5 0.34 3.46 9.94
C LEU A 5 -0.97 2.77 10.25
N ARG A 6 -1.76 2.56 9.20
CA ARG A 6 -3.00 1.76 9.29
C ARG A 6 -3.01 0.78 8.12
N ALA A 7 -3.33 -0.46 8.40
CA ALA A 7 -3.37 -1.49 7.38
C ALA A 7 -4.50 -2.46 7.72
N ALA A 8 -5.18 -2.94 6.68
CA ALA A 8 -6.19 -3.97 6.88
C ALA A 8 -5.52 -5.25 7.38
N PRO A 9 -6.23 -6.08 8.14
CA PRO A 9 -5.62 -7.30 8.69
C PRO A 9 -5.00 -8.20 7.63
N GLN A 10 -5.61 -8.31 6.46
CA GLN A 10 -5.07 -9.15 5.41
C GLN A 10 -3.74 -8.62 4.88
N ILE A 11 -3.54 -7.31 4.90
CA ILE A 11 -2.26 -6.74 4.50
C ILE A 11 -1.20 -7.06 5.55
N ALA A 12 -1.55 -6.96 6.81
CA ALA A 12 -0.62 -7.29 7.89
C ALA A 12 -0.19 -8.75 7.82
N VAL A 13 -1.14 -9.64 7.54
CA VAL A 13 -0.84 -11.07 7.39
C VAL A 13 0.09 -11.30 6.21
N LEU A 14 -0.18 -10.63 5.10
CA LEU A 14 0.67 -10.76 3.92
C LEU A 14 2.10 -10.35 4.21
N ILE A 15 2.27 -9.21 4.87
CA ILE A 15 3.61 -8.73 5.22
C ILE A 15 4.29 -9.71 6.17
N GLY A 16 3.55 -10.25 7.13
CA GLY A 16 4.10 -11.20 8.09
C GLY A 16 4.61 -12.46 7.44
N GLY A 17 4.05 -12.84 6.29
CA GLY A 17 4.46 -14.04 5.57
C GLY A 17 5.58 -13.82 4.56
N LEU A 18 6.08 -12.61 4.43
CA LEU A 18 7.17 -12.36 3.49
C LEU A 18 8.49 -12.93 4.01
N HIS A 19 9.38 -13.21 3.06
CA HIS A 19 10.72 -13.64 3.42
C HIS A 19 11.37 -12.59 4.33
N PRO A 20 12.15 -13.01 5.34
CA PRO A 20 12.72 -12.05 6.31
C PRO A 20 13.49 -10.91 5.69
N GLN A 21 14.21 -11.14 4.60
CA GLN A 21 14.97 -10.08 3.95
C GLN A 21 14.05 -9.07 3.28
N ILE A 22 12.97 -9.54 2.70
CA ILE A 22 11.99 -8.66 2.08
C ILE A 22 11.23 -7.90 3.14
N LYS A 23 10.88 -8.59 4.22
CA LYS A 23 10.19 -7.97 5.34
C LYS A 23 10.99 -6.81 5.91
N LYS A 24 12.31 -6.98 5.99
CA LYS A 24 13.20 -5.93 6.46
C LYS A 24 13.15 -4.71 5.55
N LYS A 25 13.18 -4.93 4.24
CA LYS A 25 13.11 -3.85 3.27
C LYS A 25 11.76 -3.14 3.32
N VAL A 26 10.70 -3.91 3.50
CA VAL A 26 9.35 -3.33 3.63
C VAL A 26 9.30 -2.45 4.87
N ARG A 27 9.84 -2.92 6.00
CA ARG A 27 9.85 -2.14 7.23
C ARG A 27 10.59 -0.81 7.03
N SER A 28 11.75 -0.86 6.40
CA SER A 28 12.52 0.37 6.13
C SER A 28 11.74 1.31 5.25
N ALA A 29 11.09 0.78 4.23
CA ALA A 29 10.28 1.59 3.32
C ALA A 29 9.12 2.24 4.06
N LEU A 30 8.45 1.48 4.92
CA LEU A 30 7.34 2.02 5.70
C LEU A 30 7.79 3.14 6.61
N GLU A 31 8.98 3.03 7.20
CA GLU A 31 9.47 4.10 8.04
C GLU A 31 9.74 5.36 7.25
N ARG A 32 10.25 5.22 6.04
CA ARG A 32 10.44 6.38 5.18
C ARG A 32 9.12 7.02 4.80
N ILE A 33 8.13 6.20 4.46
CA ILE A 33 6.81 6.71 4.10
C ILE A 33 6.18 7.43 5.29
N LEU A 34 6.30 6.88 6.49
CA LEU A 34 5.71 7.50 7.67
C LEU A 34 6.38 8.82 8.03
N SER A 35 7.68 8.95 7.73
CA SER A 35 8.40 10.20 7.96
C SER A 35 8.08 11.24 6.90
N ASN A 36 7.85 10.82 5.67
CA ASN A 36 7.53 11.72 4.57
C ASN A 36 6.59 11.03 3.60
N PRO A 37 5.28 11.10 3.85
CA PRO A 37 4.32 10.38 3.00
C PRO A 37 4.30 10.83 1.55
N LEU A 38 4.85 11.98 1.24
CA LEU A 38 4.92 12.45 -0.14
C LEU A 38 6.07 11.83 -0.91
N CYS A 39 6.88 10.98 -0.29
CA CYS A 39 8.04 10.40 -0.96
C CYS A 39 7.66 9.37 -2.03
N GLY A 40 6.46 8.80 -1.95
CA GLY A 40 6.01 7.88 -2.97
C GLY A 40 5.50 8.61 -4.20
N LYS A 41 5.48 7.90 -5.33
CA LYS A 41 5.01 8.46 -6.58
C LYS A 41 3.49 8.55 -6.60
N ALA A 42 2.95 9.72 -6.88
CA ALA A 42 1.50 9.88 -6.99
C ALA A 42 0.99 9.15 -8.23
N LEU A 43 -0.09 8.40 -8.04
CA LEU A 43 -0.70 7.66 -9.13
C LEU A 43 -1.82 8.50 -9.75
N LYS A 44 -2.27 8.09 -10.94
CA LYS A 44 -3.21 8.88 -11.72
C LYS A 44 -4.41 8.05 -12.13
N ASP A 45 -5.36 8.71 -12.77
CA ASP A 45 -6.55 8.10 -13.37
C ASP A 45 -7.33 7.31 -12.32
N GLU A 46 -7.57 6.05 -12.56
CA GLU A 46 -8.37 5.23 -11.65
C GLU A 46 -7.72 5.08 -10.28
N LEU A 47 -6.43 5.32 -10.19
CA LEU A 47 -5.70 5.18 -8.93
C LEU A 47 -5.36 6.54 -8.32
N ASP A 48 -6.04 7.59 -8.76
CA ASP A 48 -5.81 8.92 -8.24
C ASP A 48 -6.05 8.96 -6.73
N GLY A 49 -5.18 9.67 -6.04
CA GLY A 49 -5.24 9.73 -4.58
C GLY A 49 -4.37 8.71 -3.89
N LEU A 50 -3.82 7.76 -4.63
CA LEU A 50 -2.91 6.76 -4.10
C LEU A 50 -1.48 7.11 -4.46
N ARG A 51 -0.55 6.52 -3.72
CA ARG A 51 0.87 6.68 -3.96
C ARG A 51 1.55 5.32 -3.95
N SER A 52 2.67 5.23 -4.64
CA SER A 52 3.40 3.97 -4.78
C SER A 52 4.85 4.19 -4.39
N PHE A 53 5.40 3.25 -3.62
CA PHE A 53 6.80 3.29 -3.19
C PHE A 53 7.46 1.96 -3.52
N PRO A 54 8.61 1.97 -4.20
CA PRO A 54 9.26 0.72 -4.61
C PRO A 54 10.05 0.08 -3.47
N VAL A 55 9.98 -1.24 -3.40
CA VAL A 55 10.74 -2.03 -2.43
C VAL A 55 11.29 -3.23 -3.19
N GLY A 56 12.45 -3.08 -3.83
CA GLY A 56 12.98 -4.15 -4.65
C GLY A 56 12.05 -4.48 -5.80
N ARG A 57 11.62 -5.73 -5.85
CA ARG A 57 10.68 -6.19 -6.88
C ARG A 57 9.23 -5.94 -6.50
N PHE A 58 9.00 -5.40 -5.31
CA PHE A 58 7.66 -5.14 -4.83
C PHE A 58 7.40 -3.65 -4.83
N ARG A 59 6.12 -3.31 -4.72
CA ARG A 59 5.70 -1.95 -4.50
C ARG A 59 4.67 -1.91 -3.40
N ILE A 60 4.72 -0.84 -2.63
CA ILE A 60 3.73 -0.56 -1.61
C ILE A 60 2.83 0.53 -2.15
N VAL A 61 1.53 0.28 -2.15
CA VAL A 61 0.54 1.29 -2.53
C VAL A 61 -0.15 1.75 -1.27
N TYR A 62 -0.19 3.07 -1.08
CA TYR A 62 -0.74 3.65 0.13
C TYR A 62 -1.44 4.96 -0.19
N ARG A 63 -2.16 5.46 0.77
CA ARG A 63 -2.74 6.80 0.65
C ARG A 63 -2.59 7.53 1.98
N ILE A 64 -2.62 8.86 1.90
CA ILE A 64 -2.52 9.71 3.07
C ILE A 64 -3.94 10.04 3.50
N ALA A 65 -4.29 9.66 4.71
CA ALA A 65 -5.62 9.90 5.26
C ALA A 65 -5.56 11.01 6.30
N ALA A 66 -6.72 11.48 6.70
CA ALA A 66 -6.82 12.54 7.68
C ALA A 66 -6.22 12.11 9.01
N GLY A 67 -5.74 13.07 9.79
CA GLY A 67 -5.20 12.77 11.11
C GLY A 67 -3.79 12.23 11.09
N ARG A 68 -3.04 12.54 10.05
CA ARG A 68 -1.65 12.08 9.90
C ARG A 68 -1.56 10.55 9.86
N VAL A 69 -2.41 9.96 9.08
CA VAL A 69 -2.46 8.51 8.92
C VAL A 69 -2.03 8.14 7.51
N VAL A 70 -1.15 7.15 7.42
CA VAL A 70 -0.82 6.50 6.14
C VAL A 70 -1.54 5.17 6.14
N GLU A 71 -2.38 4.98 5.13
CA GLU A 71 -3.16 3.77 5.01
C GLU A 71 -2.57 2.90 3.92
N LEU A 72 -2.15 1.69 4.27
CA LEU A 72 -1.66 0.74 3.29
C LEU A 72 -2.84 0.14 2.53
N VAL A 73 -2.79 0.25 1.22
CA VAL A 73 -3.86 -0.27 0.37
C VAL A 73 -3.48 -1.62 -0.19
N ALA A 74 -2.23 -1.78 -0.63
CA ALA A 74 -1.79 -3.02 -1.25
C ALA A 74 -0.28 -3.12 -1.23
N ILE A 75 0.21 -4.34 -1.33
CA ILE A 75 1.63 -4.60 -1.51
C ILE A 75 1.73 -5.81 -2.43
N GLY A 76 2.56 -5.72 -3.44
CA GLY A 76 2.69 -6.81 -4.39
C GLY A 76 3.81 -6.56 -5.37
N SER A 77 3.92 -7.46 -6.36
CA SER A 77 4.97 -7.36 -7.36
C SER A 77 4.77 -6.11 -8.19
N ARG A 78 5.88 -5.53 -8.61
CA ARG A 78 5.83 -4.30 -9.37
C ARG A 78 5.12 -4.46 -10.72
N GLU A 79 5.03 -5.68 -11.22
CA GLU A 79 4.38 -5.93 -12.51
C GLU A 79 2.86 -5.98 -12.41
N ARG A 80 2.34 -6.38 -11.25
CA ARG A 80 0.90 -6.62 -11.11
C ARG A 80 0.22 -5.75 -10.08
N ILE A 81 1.00 -4.96 -9.35
CA ILE A 81 0.44 -4.25 -8.20
C ILE A 81 -0.67 -3.28 -8.58
N TYR A 82 -0.54 -2.62 -9.72
CA TYR A 82 -1.54 -1.62 -10.09
C TYR A 82 -2.85 -2.27 -10.51
N GLU A 83 -2.77 -3.39 -11.20
CA GLU A 83 -3.95 -4.14 -11.55
C GLU A 83 -4.64 -4.68 -10.31
N GLU A 84 -3.86 -5.21 -9.38
CA GLU A 84 -4.42 -5.74 -8.14
C GLU A 84 -5.02 -4.63 -7.29
N THR A 85 -4.36 -3.48 -7.25
CA THR A 85 -4.88 -2.35 -6.50
C THR A 85 -6.20 -1.87 -7.09
N TYR A 86 -6.26 -1.78 -8.42
CA TYR A 86 -7.48 -1.36 -9.08
C TYR A 86 -8.64 -2.29 -8.72
N ARG A 87 -8.39 -3.59 -8.70
CA ARG A 87 -9.40 -4.56 -8.31
C ARG A 87 -9.87 -4.34 -6.88
N LEU A 88 -8.93 -4.07 -5.99
CA LEU A 88 -9.28 -3.88 -4.58
C LEU A 88 -10.16 -2.67 -4.38
N ILE A 89 -9.83 -1.55 -5.01
CA ILE A 89 -10.57 -0.31 -4.77
C ILE A 89 -11.88 -0.26 -5.54
N THR A 90 -12.03 -1.05 -6.61
CA THR A 90 -13.27 -1.05 -7.39
C THR A 90 -14.18 -2.21 -7.02
N LYS A 91 -13.73 -3.10 -6.15
CA LYS A 91 -14.56 -4.22 -5.76
C LYS A 91 -15.77 -3.73 -4.99
N LYS A 92 -16.93 -3.98 -5.55
CA LYS A 92 -18.13 -3.62 -4.85
C LYS A 92 -18.47 -4.68 -3.88
N PRO A 93 -18.80 -4.25 -2.78
CA PRO A 93 -19.11 -5.24 -1.84
C PRO A 93 -20.33 -5.90 -2.19
N THR A 94 -20.71 -6.50 -2.40
CA THR A 94 -21.82 -6.97 -2.67
C THR A 94 -22.27 -7.37 -3.62
N LEU A 95 -22.59 -7.52 -3.88
CA LEU A 95 -23.16 -7.80 -4.81
C LEU A 95 -23.38 -8.83 -5.15
N PRO A 96 -23.71 -9.37 -4.82
CA PRO A 96 -24.06 -10.50 -5.17
C PRO A 96 -24.75 -10.50 -6.18
N GLY A 97 -24.79 -10.56 -6.50
CA GLY A 97 -25.44 -10.69 -7.34
C GLY A 97 -26.31 -11.02 -7.68
N PRO A 98 -26.82 -11.15 -7.93
CA PRO A 98 -27.57 -11.60 -8.08
C PRO A 98 -27.13 -12.25 -8.12
#